data_7e51868c58e3919295490b05a0659a47
#
_entry.id   7e51868c58e3919295490b05a0659a47
#
_cell.length_a   1.000
_cell.length_b   1.000
_cell.length_c   1.000
_cell.angle_alpha   90.00
_cell.angle_beta   90.00
_cell.angle_gamma   90.00
#
_symmetry.space_group_name_H-M   'P 1'
#
loop_
_entity.id
_entity.type
_entity.pdbx_description
1 polymer ?
#
loop_
_entity_poly.entity_id
_entity_poly.type
_entity_poly.pdbx_seq_one_letter_code
_entity_poly.pdbx_strand_id
1 'polypeptide(L)'
;MFEFNESKSQSNLEKHGIDFVEAQRLWDDSNLLEVPAKTVDEPRYLLIGTIETKHWSAVVTYRKESIRIISVRRSRAEEVSLYESQDI
;
A
#
# COMPACT_ATOMS: atom_id res chain seq x y z
N MET A 1 -8.91 10.46 3.86
CA MET A 1 -8.64 11.22 2.63
C MET A 1 -7.31 10.81 2.03
N PHE A 2 -7.27 10.59 0.73
CA PHE A 2 -6.05 10.15 0.06
C PHE A 2 -5.48 11.27 -0.79
N GLU A 3 -4.16 11.29 -0.91
CA GLU A 3 -3.48 12.19 -1.83
C GLU A 3 -2.35 11.43 -2.51
N PHE A 4 -1.96 11.88 -3.69
CA PHE A 4 -0.87 11.26 -4.43
C PHE A 4 -0.51 12.13 -5.63
N ASN A 5 0.66 11.83 -6.20
CA ASN A 5 1.13 12.48 -7.41
C ASN A 5 0.54 11.75 -8.62
N GLU A 6 -0.15 12.48 -9.48
CA GLU A 6 -0.87 11.90 -10.62
C GLU A 6 0.07 11.18 -11.58
N SER A 7 1.23 11.76 -11.89
CA SER A 7 2.14 11.12 -12.83
C SER A 7 2.76 9.86 -12.23
N LYS A 8 2.94 9.81 -10.91
CA LYS A 8 3.43 8.60 -10.25
C LYS A 8 2.36 7.52 -10.24
N SER A 9 1.09 7.91 -10.10
CA SER A 9 -0.01 6.96 -10.19
C SER A 9 -0.02 6.29 -11.56
N GLN A 10 0.15 7.09 -12.61
CA GLN A 10 0.18 6.57 -13.97
C GLN A 10 1.38 5.66 -14.20
N SER A 11 2.56 6.05 -13.71
CA SER A 11 3.74 5.19 -13.80
C SER A 11 3.54 3.89 -13.07
N ASN A 12 2.88 3.94 -11.92
CA ASN A 12 2.61 2.75 -11.13
C ASN A 12 1.71 1.78 -11.89
N LEU A 13 0.71 2.33 -12.58
CA LEU A 13 -0.18 1.50 -13.41
C LEU A 13 0.60 0.79 -14.49
N GLU A 14 1.53 1.49 -15.14
CA GLU A 14 2.33 0.90 -16.22
C GLU A 14 3.28 -0.17 -15.71
N LYS A 15 3.88 0.04 -14.54
CA LYS A 15 4.86 -0.89 -14.00
C LYS A 15 4.22 -2.08 -13.31
N HIS A 16 3.16 -1.86 -12.57
CA HIS A 16 2.65 -2.86 -11.63
C HIS A 16 1.20 -3.24 -11.90
N GLY A 17 0.54 -2.58 -12.84
CA GLY A 17 -0.84 -2.95 -13.19
C GLY A 17 -1.88 -2.40 -12.24
N ILE A 18 -1.51 -1.41 -11.42
CA ILE A 18 -2.44 -0.81 -10.48
C ILE A 18 -2.07 0.68 -10.33
N ASP A 19 -3.08 1.55 -10.39
CA ASP A 19 -2.86 2.96 -10.12
C ASP A 19 -3.23 3.26 -8.66
N PHE A 20 -3.08 4.52 -8.27
CA PHE A 20 -3.30 4.88 -6.87
C PHE A 20 -4.77 5.11 -6.53
N VAL A 21 -5.64 5.19 -7.51
CA VAL A 21 -7.09 5.20 -7.27
C VAL A 21 -7.54 3.78 -6.91
N GLU A 22 -7.14 2.82 -7.74
CA GLU A 22 -7.49 1.42 -7.48
C GLU A 22 -6.89 0.92 -6.17
N ALA A 23 -5.68 1.37 -5.85
CA ALA A 23 -4.99 0.96 -4.63
C ALA A 23 -5.75 1.33 -3.36
N GLN A 24 -6.61 2.34 -3.45
CA GLN A 24 -7.41 2.75 -2.27
C GLN A 24 -8.35 1.64 -1.80
N ARG A 25 -8.61 0.66 -2.65
CA ARG A 25 -9.42 -0.49 -2.25
C ARG A 25 -8.75 -1.35 -1.19
N LEU A 26 -7.45 -1.18 -0.98
CA LEU A 26 -6.76 -1.88 0.12
C LEU A 26 -7.38 -1.52 1.46
N TRP A 27 -7.87 -0.30 1.60
CA TRP A 27 -8.44 0.15 2.87
C TRP A 27 -9.83 -0.43 3.17
N ASP A 28 -10.39 -1.14 2.21
CA ASP A 28 -11.62 -1.91 2.45
C ASP A 28 -11.33 -3.28 3.07
N ASP A 29 -10.06 -3.68 3.11
CA ASP A 29 -9.65 -4.95 3.70
C ASP A 29 -9.56 -4.81 5.22
N SER A 30 -10.43 -5.52 5.93
CA SER A 30 -10.48 -5.43 7.39
C SER A 30 -9.22 -6.00 8.06
N ASN A 31 -8.40 -6.73 7.31
CA ASN A 31 -7.15 -7.29 7.81
C ASN A 31 -5.92 -6.56 7.30
N LEU A 32 -6.11 -5.37 6.75
CA LEU A 32 -5.00 -4.56 6.25
C LEU A 32 -3.94 -4.41 7.33
N LEU A 33 -2.72 -4.81 7.03
CA LEU A 33 -1.61 -4.81 7.98
C LEU A 33 -0.68 -3.64 7.70
N GLU A 34 -0.38 -2.87 8.75
CA GLU A 34 0.54 -1.75 8.62
C GLU A 34 1.80 -2.06 9.40
N VAL A 35 2.96 -1.94 8.75
CA VAL A 35 4.25 -2.10 9.42
C VAL A 35 5.12 -0.90 9.06
N PRO A 36 6.01 -0.48 9.97
CA PRO A 36 6.92 0.62 9.66
C PRO A 36 7.86 0.24 8.53
N ALA A 37 8.12 1.19 7.64
CA ALA A 37 9.07 0.99 6.56
C ALA A 37 10.30 1.84 6.85
N LYS A 38 11.43 1.46 6.25
CA LYS A 38 12.65 2.26 6.38
C LYS A 38 12.42 3.64 5.77
N THR A 39 12.89 4.67 6.46
CA THR A 39 12.71 6.03 6.01
C THR A 39 13.97 6.85 6.32
N VAL A 40 14.20 7.86 5.50
CA VAL A 40 15.30 8.80 5.72
C VAL A 40 14.75 10.12 6.23
N ASP A 41 13.66 10.58 5.65
CA ASP A 41 13.08 11.88 5.96
C ASP A 41 11.82 11.77 6.80
N GLU A 42 10.69 11.60 6.17
CA GLU A 42 9.43 11.48 6.88
C GLU A 42 9.08 10.01 7.08
N PRO A 43 8.36 9.69 8.15
CA PRO A 43 7.99 8.30 8.42
C PRO A 43 7.16 7.72 7.29
N ARG A 44 7.51 6.49 6.90
CA ARG A 44 6.79 5.74 5.88
C ARG A 44 6.34 4.42 6.44
N TYR A 45 5.26 3.91 5.88
CA TYR A 45 4.65 2.66 6.32
C TYR A 45 4.37 1.78 5.13
N LEU A 46 4.52 0.48 5.34
CA LEU A 46 4.17 -0.53 4.34
C LEU A 46 2.84 -1.11 4.76
N LEU A 47 1.85 -1.04 3.87
CA LEU A 47 0.54 -1.62 4.12
C LEU A 47 0.35 -2.81 3.20
N ILE A 48 0.05 -3.96 3.80
CA ILE A 48 -0.13 -5.21 3.09
C ILE A 48 -1.57 -5.62 3.21
N GLY A 49 -2.23 -5.83 2.08
CA GLY A 49 -3.63 -6.20 2.07
C GLY A 49 -4.02 -6.88 0.79
N THR A 50 -5.31 -7.14 0.65
CA THR A 50 -5.83 -7.80 -0.53
C THR A 50 -6.81 -6.90 -1.27
N ILE A 51 -6.80 -7.02 -2.58
CA ILE A 51 -7.85 -6.49 -3.45
C ILE A 51 -8.30 -7.69 -4.24
N GLU A 52 -9.57 -8.09 -4.03
CA GLU A 52 -10.10 -9.33 -4.56
C GLU A 52 -9.26 -10.49 -4.03
N THR A 53 -8.56 -11.20 -4.88
CA THR A 53 -7.79 -12.37 -4.43
C THR A 53 -6.28 -12.13 -4.42
N LYS A 54 -5.84 -10.91 -4.73
CA LYS A 54 -4.41 -10.64 -4.88
C LYS A 54 -3.90 -9.79 -3.73
N HIS A 55 -2.68 -10.10 -3.28
CA HIS A 55 -2.02 -9.34 -2.21
C HIS A 55 -1.21 -8.20 -2.81
N TRP A 56 -1.38 -7.01 -2.24
CA TRP A 56 -0.67 -5.81 -2.68
C TRP A 56 -0.01 -5.16 -1.48
N SER A 57 1.15 -4.55 -1.73
CA SER A 57 1.88 -3.81 -0.70
C SER A 57 2.00 -2.37 -1.14
N ALA A 58 1.53 -1.47 -0.30
CA ALA A 58 1.55 -0.03 -0.58
C ALA A 58 2.49 0.66 0.39
N VAL A 59 3.26 1.62 -0.11
CA VAL A 59 4.07 2.50 0.73
C VAL A 59 3.34 3.81 0.83
N VAL A 60 3.11 4.25 2.07
CA VAL A 60 2.38 5.49 2.33
C VAL A 60 3.11 6.31 3.38
N THR A 61 2.74 7.58 3.45
CA THR A 61 3.08 8.44 4.58
C THR A 61 1.81 9.16 5.01
N TYR A 62 1.74 9.55 6.27
CA TYR A 62 0.57 10.24 6.81
C TYR A 62 0.85 11.73 6.91
N ARG A 63 -0.08 12.54 6.46
CA ARG A 63 0.03 13.99 6.46
C ARG A 63 -1.26 14.59 7.02
N LYS A 64 -1.18 15.07 8.24
CA LYS A 64 -2.34 15.64 8.92
C LYS A 64 -3.55 14.73 8.77
N GLU A 65 -4.46 15.09 7.88
CA GLU A 65 -5.69 14.32 7.71
C GLU A 65 -5.69 13.49 6.42
N SER A 66 -4.53 13.35 5.79
CA SER A 66 -4.43 12.65 4.51
C SER A 66 -3.49 11.45 4.59
N ILE A 67 -3.77 10.47 3.79
CA ILE A 67 -2.87 9.33 3.56
C ILE A 67 -2.28 9.54 2.17
N ARG A 68 -0.96 9.75 2.13
CA ARG A 68 -0.29 9.95 0.84
C ARG A 68 0.26 8.63 0.34
N ILE A 69 -0.24 8.19 -0.81
CA ILE A 69 0.22 6.96 -1.44
C ILE A 69 1.45 7.25 -2.27
N ILE A 70 2.52 6.50 -2.05
CA ILE A 70 3.81 6.72 -2.71
C ILE A 70 4.08 5.66 -3.77
N SER A 71 3.80 4.39 -3.47
CA SER A 71 3.97 3.32 -4.44
C SER A 71 3.13 2.12 -4.04
N VAL A 72 2.78 1.27 -5.02
CA VAL A 72 2.00 0.06 -4.78
C VAL A 72 2.54 -1.01 -5.71
N ARG A 73 2.74 -2.21 -5.18
CA ARG A 73 3.18 -3.35 -5.97
C ARG A 73 2.60 -4.64 -5.43
N ARG A 74 2.70 -5.70 -6.20
CA ARG A 74 2.32 -7.01 -5.68
C ARG A 74 3.19 -7.35 -4.49
N SER A 75 2.60 -8.00 -3.50
CA SER A 75 3.32 -8.37 -2.28
C SER A 75 4.34 -9.46 -2.56
N ARG A 76 5.45 -9.41 -1.83
CA ARG A 76 6.45 -10.46 -1.87
C ARG A 76 6.03 -11.59 -0.95
N ALA A 77 6.68 -12.76 -1.11
CA ALA A 77 6.30 -13.94 -0.35
C ALA A 77 6.33 -13.70 1.16
N GLU A 78 7.37 -13.02 1.65
CA GLU A 78 7.46 -12.75 3.08
C GLU A 78 6.41 -11.77 3.57
N GLU A 79 5.94 -10.87 2.69
CA GLU A 79 4.88 -9.94 3.05
C GLU A 79 3.54 -10.67 3.13
N VAL A 80 3.30 -11.57 2.19
CA VAL A 80 2.10 -12.40 2.23
C VAL A 80 2.08 -13.22 3.52
N SER A 81 3.23 -13.78 3.89
CA SER A 81 3.33 -14.56 5.13
C SER A 81 2.99 -13.72 6.36
N LEU A 82 3.49 -12.48 6.41
CA LEU A 82 3.17 -11.58 7.52
C LEU A 82 1.67 -11.31 7.59
N TYR A 83 1.09 -11.02 6.44
CA TYR A 83 -0.33 -10.73 6.36
C TYR A 83 -1.16 -11.92 6.82
N GLU A 84 -0.83 -13.12 6.34
CA GLU A 84 -1.58 -14.33 6.67
C GLU A 84 -1.40 -14.74 8.14
N SER A 85 -0.30 -14.33 8.76
CA SER A 85 -0.02 -14.68 10.15
C SER A 85 -0.89 -13.94 11.14
N GLN A 86 -1.60 -12.91 10.71
CA GLN A 86 -2.40 -12.09 11.63
C GLN A 86 -3.52 -12.87 12.30
N ASP A 87 -3.97 -13.94 11.70
CA ASP A 87 -5.13 -14.69 12.18
C ASP A 87 -4.78 -15.73 13.24
N ILE A 88 -3.53 -15.77 13.68
CA ILE A 88 -3.07 -16.77 14.66
C ILE A 88 -3.17 -16.25 16.08
#